data_3be40bac75cb117f5a06c1fe50f1e525
#
_entry.id   3be40bac75cb117f5a06c1fe50f1e525
#
_cell.length_a   1.000
_cell.length_b   1.000
_cell.length_c   1.000
_cell.angle_alpha   90.00
_cell.angle_beta   90.00
_cell.angle_gamma   90.00
#
_symmetry.space_group_name_H-M   'P 1'
#
loop_
_entity.id
_entity.type
_entity.pdbx_description
1 polymer ?
#
loop_
_entity_poly.entity_id
_entity_poly.type
_entity_poly.pdbx_seq_one_letter_code
_entity_poly.pdbx_strand_id
1 'polypeptide(L)'
;MKKPVLVVMAAGMGSRYGGLKQIDPIDKEGHIIMDFSIYDAVRAGFEKVVFIIKKENEKAFREAIGERLSKQIEVAYVFQELDNLPEGYTVPEGRVKPWGTGHAVLSCIDEIDGPFAVINADYYYGVHAFKMAYDFLTSEQEKEDVYHYMMVGYRLENTLTENGHVARGVCVTDEEGHLIKINERTHIEKHDGGTAYTEDDGKSWTMLPEGSIVSMNMWGFSNSILKELKERFTAFLDDAIKNNPMKGEYFLPFVVDELLQEKKATVKVLKSEDKWYGVTYKEDKPMVMTAIQNLKDQGLYPQKLWEEA
;
A
#
# COMPACT_ATOMS: atom_id res chain seq x y z
N MET A 1 -6.07 -4.14 -24.40
CA MET A 1 -5.97 -3.47 -23.09
C MET A 1 -4.55 -3.68 -22.58
N LYS A 2 -3.89 -2.66 -21.99
CA LYS A 2 -2.57 -2.85 -21.37
C LYS A 2 -2.71 -3.68 -20.11
N LYS A 3 -1.72 -4.55 -19.83
CA LYS A 3 -1.72 -5.36 -18.62
C LYS A 3 -1.45 -4.49 -17.40
N PRO A 4 -2.09 -4.78 -16.26
CA PRO A 4 -1.85 -4.05 -15.03
C PRO A 4 -0.40 -4.17 -14.55
N VAL A 5 0.11 -3.07 -13.97
CA VAL A 5 1.43 -2.99 -13.35
C VAL A 5 1.28 -3.06 -11.84
N LEU A 6 2.17 -3.77 -11.15
CA LEU A 6 2.26 -3.70 -9.69
C LEU A 6 3.23 -2.60 -9.28
N VAL A 7 2.79 -1.67 -8.44
CA VAL A 7 3.61 -0.61 -7.85
C VAL A 7 3.82 -0.90 -6.37
N VAL A 8 5.08 -0.94 -5.94
CA VAL A 8 5.46 -1.23 -4.56
C VAL A 8 6.11 0.01 -3.94
N MET A 9 5.44 0.59 -2.94
CA MET A 9 5.97 1.75 -2.21
C MET A 9 6.98 1.31 -1.17
N ALA A 10 8.27 1.53 -1.44
CA ALA A 10 9.40 1.12 -0.62
C ALA A 10 10.34 2.28 -0.22
N ALA A 11 9.97 3.53 -0.50
CA ALA A 11 10.75 4.73 -0.15
C ALA A 11 10.59 5.16 1.32
N GLY A 12 9.72 4.51 2.10
CA GLY A 12 9.47 4.82 3.49
C GLY A 12 10.71 4.71 4.38
N MET A 13 10.87 5.63 5.34
CA MET A 13 12.09 5.77 6.14
C MET A 13 12.38 4.66 7.15
N GLY A 14 11.46 3.71 7.40
CA GLY A 14 11.70 2.62 8.35
C GLY A 14 12.29 3.01 9.71
N SER A 15 12.09 4.26 10.13
CA SER A 15 12.79 4.90 11.27
C SER A 15 12.64 4.15 12.60
N ARG A 16 11.59 3.34 12.73
CA ARG A 16 11.33 2.54 13.94
C ARG A 16 12.01 1.17 13.93
N TYR A 17 12.50 0.74 12.76
CA TYR A 17 13.10 -0.60 12.59
C TYR A 17 14.63 -0.59 12.67
N GLY A 18 15.27 0.57 12.47
CA GLY A 18 16.72 0.73 12.56
C GLY A 18 17.50 0.17 11.37
N GLY A 19 16.90 0.14 10.18
CA GLY A 19 17.53 -0.34 8.94
C GLY A 19 16.53 -0.42 7.79
N LEU A 20 16.95 -0.99 6.65
CA LEU A 20 16.09 -1.25 5.48
C LEU A 20 15.20 -2.47 5.75
N LYS A 21 14.14 -2.28 6.55
CA LYS A 21 13.21 -3.35 6.93
C LYS A 21 12.57 -4.06 5.73
N GLN A 22 12.47 -3.38 4.60
CA GLN A 22 11.83 -3.88 3.39
C GLN A 22 12.59 -5.06 2.77
N ILE A 23 13.89 -5.18 3.06
CA ILE A 23 14.75 -6.25 2.55
C ILE A 23 15.27 -7.19 3.65
N ASP A 24 14.70 -7.14 4.85
CA ASP A 24 15.05 -8.04 5.94
C ASP A 24 14.34 -9.40 5.77
N PRO A 25 15.08 -10.54 5.69
CA PRO A 25 14.49 -11.85 5.46
C PRO A 25 13.48 -12.25 6.54
N ILE A 26 12.37 -12.86 6.11
CA ILE A 26 11.30 -13.35 6.99
C ILE A 26 11.15 -14.88 7.01
N ASP A 27 12.03 -15.59 6.32
CA ASP A 27 12.08 -17.04 6.38
C ASP A 27 13.52 -17.57 6.29
N LYS A 28 13.68 -18.89 6.41
CA LYS A 28 14.99 -19.56 6.39
C LYS A 28 15.63 -19.59 5.00
N GLU A 29 14.83 -19.42 3.97
CA GLU A 29 15.27 -19.43 2.56
C GLU A 29 15.74 -18.02 2.10
N GLY A 30 15.62 -17.02 2.97
CA GLY A 30 16.04 -15.66 2.70
C GLY A 30 15.01 -14.82 1.94
N HIS A 31 13.76 -15.27 1.87
CA HIS A 31 12.70 -14.44 1.27
C HIS A 31 12.33 -13.28 2.19
N ILE A 32 12.05 -12.15 1.59
CA ILE A 32 11.52 -10.96 2.24
C ILE A 32 10.00 -10.90 2.09
N ILE A 33 9.33 -10.05 2.88
CA ILE A 33 7.86 -10.01 2.88
C ILE A 33 7.26 -9.70 1.50
N MET A 34 7.87 -8.78 0.74
CA MET A 34 7.40 -8.46 -0.62
C MET A 34 7.62 -9.57 -1.66
N ASP A 35 8.49 -10.55 -1.42
CA ASP A 35 8.61 -11.71 -2.32
C ASP A 35 7.28 -12.46 -2.43
N PHE A 36 6.55 -12.59 -1.32
CA PHE A 36 5.23 -13.23 -1.30
C PHE A 36 4.19 -12.41 -2.05
N SER A 37 4.19 -11.09 -1.87
CA SER A 37 3.30 -10.20 -2.61
C SER A 37 3.56 -10.25 -4.12
N ILE A 38 4.83 -10.27 -4.53
CA ILE A 38 5.19 -10.35 -5.95
C ILE A 38 4.90 -11.74 -6.51
N TYR A 39 5.13 -12.80 -5.73
CA TYR A 39 4.78 -14.17 -6.13
C TYR A 39 3.28 -14.29 -6.42
N ASP A 40 2.43 -13.77 -5.55
CA ASP A 40 0.99 -13.77 -5.75
C ASP A 40 0.56 -12.88 -6.91
N ALA A 41 1.23 -11.74 -7.12
CA ALA A 41 0.98 -10.88 -8.26
C ALA A 41 1.33 -11.56 -9.59
N VAL A 42 2.46 -12.26 -9.69
CA VAL A 42 2.85 -13.06 -10.87
C VAL A 42 1.79 -14.13 -11.14
N ARG A 43 1.36 -14.86 -10.12
CA ARG A 43 0.29 -15.86 -10.25
C ARG A 43 -1.05 -15.26 -10.67
N ALA A 44 -1.33 -14.04 -10.28
CA ALA A 44 -2.54 -13.30 -10.68
C ALA A 44 -2.50 -12.85 -12.15
N GLY A 45 -1.29 -12.71 -12.72
CA GLY A 45 -1.10 -12.31 -14.12
C GLY A 45 -0.38 -10.96 -14.32
N PHE A 46 0.13 -10.32 -13.26
CA PHE A 46 0.98 -9.15 -13.40
C PHE A 46 2.31 -9.54 -14.06
N GLU A 47 2.75 -8.73 -15.03
CA GLU A 47 3.98 -8.99 -15.79
C GLU A 47 5.06 -7.94 -15.53
N LYS A 48 4.74 -6.86 -14.80
CA LYS A 48 5.66 -5.79 -14.44
C LYS A 48 5.47 -5.35 -13.00
N VAL A 49 6.58 -5.14 -12.29
CA VAL A 49 6.63 -4.50 -10.98
C VAL A 49 7.49 -3.24 -11.04
N VAL A 50 6.99 -2.15 -10.45
CA VAL A 50 7.71 -0.89 -10.28
C VAL A 50 7.96 -0.65 -8.80
N PHE A 51 9.21 -0.59 -8.39
CA PHE A 51 9.58 -0.25 -7.03
C PHE A 51 9.81 1.25 -6.90
N ILE A 52 9.05 1.91 -6.02
CA ILE A 52 9.31 3.28 -5.62
C ILE A 52 10.27 3.23 -4.43
N ILE A 53 11.51 3.67 -4.63
CA ILE A 53 12.57 3.65 -3.63
C ILE A 53 13.23 5.03 -3.53
N LYS A 54 14.10 5.22 -2.54
CA LYS A 54 15.06 6.32 -2.56
C LYS A 54 16.26 5.95 -3.41
N LYS A 55 16.84 6.91 -4.14
CA LYS A 55 18.00 6.68 -4.98
C LYS A 55 19.18 6.08 -4.19
N GLU A 56 19.39 6.52 -2.97
CA GLU A 56 20.42 6.00 -2.08
C GLU A 56 20.32 4.50 -1.79
N ASN A 57 19.10 3.93 -1.88
CA ASN A 57 18.81 2.52 -1.60
C ASN A 57 18.84 1.63 -2.85
N GLU A 58 19.03 2.19 -4.05
CA GLU A 58 18.94 1.44 -5.32
C GLU A 58 19.85 0.21 -5.34
N LYS A 59 21.12 0.40 -4.96
CA LYS A 59 22.08 -0.71 -4.95
C LYS A 59 21.65 -1.84 -4.03
N ALA A 60 21.25 -1.53 -2.80
CA ALA A 60 20.81 -2.52 -1.84
C ALA A 60 19.55 -3.28 -2.30
N PHE A 61 18.61 -2.57 -2.94
CA PHE A 61 17.40 -3.20 -3.50
C PHE A 61 17.74 -4.12 -4.68
N ARG A 62 18.59 -3.69 -5.60
CA ARG A 62 19.01 -4.50 -6.75
C ARG A 62 19.74 -5.79 -6.31
N GLU A 63 20.62 -5.69 -5.31
CA GLU A 63 21.34 -6.84 -4.75
C GLU A 63 20.40 -7.80 -3.99
N ALA A 64 19.44 -7.28 -3.23
CA ALA A 64 18.55 -8.10 -2.40
C ALA A 64 17.49 -8.85 -3.21
N ILE A 65 16.92 -8.21 -4.23
CA ILE A 65 15.72 -8.72 -4.94
C ILE A 65 15.85 -8.68 -6.46
N GLY A 66 16.67 -7.76 -7.03
CA GLY A 66 16.63 -7.42 -8.45
C GLY A 66 16.93 -8.61 -9.36
N GLU A 67 18.04 -9.32 -9.16
CA GLU A 67 18.43 -10.44 -10.01
C GLU A 67 17.46 -11.64 -9.89
N ARG A 68 16.93 -11.86 -8.71
CA ARG A 68 16.01 -12.95 -8.44
C ARG A 68 14.65 -12.72 -9.09
N LEU A 69 14.11 -11.51 -8.95
CA LEU A 69 12.79 -11.16 -9.49
C LEU A 69 12.80 -10.92 -10.99
N SER A 70 13.88 -10.38 -11.56
CA SER A 70 13.96 -10.09 -13.00
C SER A 70 13.85 -11.31 -13.90
N LYS A 71 14.03 -12.51 -13.35
CA LYS A 71 13.78 -13.79 -14.05
C LYS A 71 12.29 -14.16 -14.09
N GLN A 72 11.47 -13.57 -13.24
CA GLN A 72 10.07 -13.94 -13.05
C GLN A 72 9.09 -12.86 -13.56
N ILE A 73 9.49 -11.59 -13.49
CA ILE A 73 8.67 -10.44 -13.81
C ILE A 73 9.55 -9.30 -14.29
N GLU A 74 9.05 -8.45 -15.18
CA GLU A 74 9.75 -7.19 -15.54
C GLU A 74 9.88 -6.29 -14.31
N VAL A 75 11.10 -5.81 -14.01
CA VAL A 75 11.39 -4.99 -12.83
C VAL A 75 11.85 -3.60 -13.25
N ALA A 76 11.17 -2.58 -12.77
CA ALA A 76 11.58 -1.18 -12.92
C ALA A 76 11.76 -0.51 -11.55
N TYR A 77 12.55 0.55 -11.50
CA TYR A 77 12.79 1.36 -10.30
C TYR A 77 12.49 2.81 -10.58
N VAL A 78 11.74 3.43 -9.69
CA VAL A 78 11.40 4.84 -9.70
C VAL A 78 11.86 5.46 -8.38
N PHE A 79 12.32 6.70 -8.42
CA PHE A 79 12.90 7.34 -7.25
C PHE A 79 11.99 8.44 -6.72
N GLN A 80 11.61 8.31 -5.44
CA GLN A 80 10.93 9.38 -4.71
C GLN A 80 12.00 10.25 -4.03
N GLU A 81 12.33 11.37 -4.65
CA GLU A 81 13.30 12.33 -4.10
C GLU A 81 12.60 13.60 -3.60
N LEU A 82 13.17 14.24 -2.56
CA LEU A 82 12.58 15.44 -1.95
C LEU A 82 12.52 16.63 -2.91
N ASP A 83 13.49 16.73 -3.81
CA ASP A 83 13.65 17.81 -4.78
C ASP A 83 12.93 17.54 -6.11
N ASN A 84 12.26 16.40 -6.25
CA ASN A 84 11.39 16.14 -7.39
C ASN A 84 10.08 16.94 -7.26
N LEU A 85 10.19 18.25 -7.44
CA LEU A 85 9.14 19.24 -7.28
C LEU A 85 8.83 19.95 -8.60
N PRO A 86 7.61 20.48 -8.78
CA PRO A 86 7.29 21.34 -9.91
C PRO A 86 8.19 22.57 -9.97
N GLU A 87 8.31 23.16 -11.17
CA GLU A 87 9.04 24.41 -11.37
C GLU A 87 8.56 25.51 -10.42
N GLY A 88 9.49 26.23 -9.81
CA GLY A 88 9.21 27.31 -8.85
C GLY A 88 9.13 26.88 -7.39
N TYR A 89 9.15 25.56 -7.10
CA TYR A 89 9.18 25.06 -5.72
C TYR A 89 10.57 24.59 -5.32
N THR A 90 10.90 24.78 -4.04
CA THR A 90 12.15 24.32 -3.43
C THR A 90 11.86 23.58 -2.13
N VAL A 91 12.73 22.62 -1.81
CA VAL A 91 12.64 21.88 -0.54
C VAL A 91 12.86 22.85 0.63
N PRO A 92 11.95 22.91 1.62
CA PRO A 92 12.16 23.71 2.83
C PRO A 92 13.44 23.33 3.55
N GLU A 93 14.19 24.32 4.01
CA GLU A 93 15.44 24.09 4.74
C GLU A 93 15.23 23.16 5.94
N GLY A 94 16.05 22.12 6.04
CA GLY A 94 15.99 21.11 7.10
C GLY A 94 14.92 20.04 6.95
N ARG A 95 14.09 20.05 5.87
CA ARG A 95 13.13 18.98 5.62
C ARG A 95 13.86 17.71 5.18
N VAL A 96 13.59 16.61 5.88
CA VAL A 96 14.08 15.25 5.55
C VAL A 96 12.93 14.27 5.28
N LYS A 97 11.70 14.66 5.61
CA LYS A 97 10.53 13.80 5.46
C LYS A 97 10.05 13.79 4.01
N PRO A 98 9.83 12.60 3.38
CA PRO A 98 9.23 12.51 2.06
C PRO A 98 7.87 13.21 1.98
N TRP A 99 7.45 13.58 0.77
CA TRP A 99 6.20 14.31 0.54
C TRP A 99 4.93 13.45 0.64
N GLY A 100 5.04 12.18 1.00
CA GLY A 100 3.90 11.28 1.22
C GLY A 100 3.63 10.32 0.09
N THR A 101 2.58 9.49 0.26
CA THR A 101 2.25 8.38 -0.64
C THR A 101 1.71 8.83 -1.99
N GLY A 102 1.02 9.96 -2.06
CA GLY A 102 0.58 10.56 -3.33
C GLY A 102 1.76 11.00 -4.20
N HIS A 103 2.79 11.64 -3.59
CA HIS A 103 4.01 12.00 -4.30
C HIS A 103 4.83 10.76 -4.70
N ALA A 104 4.84 9.71 -3.87
CA ALA A 104 5.47 8.44 -4.24
C ALA A 104 4.85 7.88 -5.52
N VAL A 105 3.53 7.77 -5.60
CA VAL A 105 2.82 7.28 -6.79
C VAL A 105 2.99 8.22 -7.97
N LEU A 106 2.97 9.54 -7.75
CA LEU A 106 3.22 10.53 -8.81
C LEU A 106 4.60 10.36 -9.46
N SER A 107 5.62 9.90 -8.70
CA SER A 107 6.95 9.62 -9.25
C SER A 107 6.94 8.55 -10.36
N CYS A 108 5.87 7.78 -10.48
CA CYS A 108 5.72 6.76 -11.52
C CYS A 108 5.13 7.28 -12.84
N ILE A 109 4.88 8.59 -12.98
CA ILE A 109 4.09 9.16 -14.10
C ILE A 109 4.68 8.84 -15.47
N ASP A 110 6.00 8.76 -15.60
CA ASP A 110 6.67 8.45 -16.85
C ASP A 110 6.89 6.94 -17.08
N GLU A 111 6.62 6.11 -16.06
CA GLU A 111 6.84 4.65 -16.10
C GLU A 111 5.54 3.87 -16.32
N ILE A 112 4.38 4.46 -15.98
CA ILE A 112 3.08 3.81 -16.02
C ILE A 112 2.17 4.50 -17.03
N ASP A 113 1.70 3.75 -17.99
CA ASP A 113 0.82 4.23 -19.06
C ASP A 113 -0.50 3.43 -19.20
N GLY A 114 -0.82 2.62 -18.19
CA GLY A 114 -2.01 1.75 -18.12
C GLY A 114 -2.54 1.59 -16.69
N PRO A 115 -3.42 0.60 -16.45
CA PRO A 115 -3.91 0.31 -15.11
C PRO A 115 -2.79 -0.23 -14.21
N PHE A 116 -2.89 0.02 -12.91
CA PHE A 116 -1.90 -0.46 -11.95
C PHE A 116 -2.48 -0.65 -10.55
N ALA A 117 -1.88 -1.55 -9.79
CA ALA A 117 -2.14 -1.71 -8.36
C ALA A 117 -1.00 -1.11 -7.54
N VAL A 118 -1.31 -0.54 -6.38
CA VAL A 118 -0.33 0.04 -5.44
C VAL A 118 -0.39 -0.71 -4.12
N ILE A 119 0.78 -1.08 -3.58
CA ILE A 119 0.92 -1.75 -2.28
C ILE A 119 2.08 -1.14 -1.46
N ASN A 120 2.06 -1.41 -0.16
CA ASN A 120 3.20 -1.16 0.72
C ASN A 120 4.20 -2.32 0.66
N ALA A 121 5.49 -2.01 0.74
CA ALA A 121 6.57 -3.01 0.66
C ALA A 121 6.72 -3.89 1.91
N ASP A 122 6.17 -3.46 3.03
CA ASP A 122 6.34 -4.10 4.35
C ASP A 122 5.10 -4.88 4.82
N TYR A 123 4.17 -5.18 3.89
CA TYR A 123 2.92 -5.88 4.16
C TYR A 123 2.81 -7.18 3.37
N TYR A 124 2.24 -8.19 4.02
CA TYR A 124 1.70 -9.39 3.39
C TYR A 124 0.19 -9.22 3.22
N TYR A 125 -0.28 -9.32 1.99
CA TYR A 125 -1.66 -9.00 1.61
C TYR A 125 -2.57 -10.21 1.48
N GLY A 126 -2.01 -11.42 1.51
CA GLY A 126 -2.76 -12.66 1.31
C GLY A 126 -2.80 -13.14 -0.14
N VAL A 127 -3.18 -14.39 -0.31
CA VAL A 127 -3.09 -15.13 -1.59
C VAL A 127 -4.09 -14.62 -2.63
N HIS A 128 -5.27 -14.13 -2.18
CA HIS A 128 -6.38 -13.80 -3.08
C HIS A 128 -6.43 -12.32 -3.49
N ALA A 129 -5.81 -11.43 -2.70
CA ALA A 129 -5.88 -10.00 -2.91
C ALA A 129 -5.40 -9.56 -4.30
N PHE A 130 -4.29 -10.12 -4.77
CA PHE A 130 -3.70 -9.79 -6.08
C PHE A 130 -4.56 -10.27 -7.24
N LYS A 131 -5.19 -11.45 -7.11
CA LYS A 131 -6.11 -11.96 -8.13
C LYS A 131 -7.35 -11.08 -8.25
N MET A 132 -7.94 -10.67 -7.13
CA MET A 132 -9.08 -9.75 -7.13
C MET A 132 -8.71 -8.41 -7.77
N ALA A 133 -7.54 -7.86 -7.43
CA ALA A 133 -7.05 -6.61 -8.02
C ALA A 133 -6.83 -6.73 -9.51
N TYR A 134 -6.16 -7.81 -9.96
CA TYR A 134 -5.90 -8.07 -11.37
C TYR A 134 -7.18 -8.21 -12.18
N ASP A 135 -8.15 -9.00 -11.69
CA ASP A 135 -9.42 -9.21 -12.35
C ASP A 135 -10.21 -7.91 -12.51
N PHE A 136 -10.24 -7.08 -11.47
CA PHE A 136 -10.87 -5.77 -11.55
C PHE A 136 -10.18 -4.88 -12.59
N LEU A 137 -8.86 -4.73 -12.51
CA LEU A 137 -8.08 -3.86 -13.38
C LEU A 137 -8.09 -4.28 -14.86
N THR A 138 -8.41 -5.55 -15.14
CA THR A 138 -8.53 -6.08 -16.51
C THR A 138 -9.96 -6.12 -17.03
N SER A 139 -10.97 -6.05 -16.15
CA SER A 139 -12.40 -6.12 -16.52
C SER A 139 -13.07 -4.75 -16.63
N GLU A 140 -12.66 -3.81 -15.78
CA GLU A 140 -13.27 -2.50 -15.74
C GLU A 140 -12.80 -1.63 -16.91
N GLN A 141 -13.78 -0.95 -17.51
CA GLN A 141 -13.53 0.10 -18.49
C GLN A 141 -14.03 1.40 -17.92
N GLU A 142 -13.21 2.44 -17.98
CA GLU A 142 -13.63 3.78 -17.62
C GLU A 142 -14.79 4.21 -18.54
N LYS A 143 -15.86 4.68 -17.93
CA LYS A 143 -16.89 5.44 -18.65
C LYS A 143 -16.35 6.86 -18.83
N GLU A 144 -16.70 7.51 -19.93
CA GLU A 144 -16.10 8.78 -20.37
C GLU A 144 -15.99 9.88 -19.29
N ASP A 145 -16.86 9.85 -18.28
CA ASP A 145 -16.99 10.93 -17.29
C ASP A 145 -16.59 10.55 -15.84
N VAL A 146 -16.32 9.28 -15.53
CA VAL A 146 -16.05 8.83 -14.14
C VAL A 146 -14.94 7.78 -14.11
N TYR A 147 -13.94 8.01 -13.28
CA TYR A 147 -12.87 7.05 -13.03
C TYR A 147 -13.38 5.89 -12.16
N HIS A 148 -13.05 4.67 -12.53
CA HIS A 148 -13.37 3.47 -11.76
C HIS A 148 -12.10 2.91 -11.12
N TYR A 149 -12.00 3.10 -9.81
CA TYR A 149 -10.88 2.62 -8.99
C TYR A 149 -11.33 1.46 -8.10
N MET A 150 -10.40 0.78 -7.51
CA MET A 150 -10.67 -0.22 -6.48
C MET A 150 -9.75 -0.09 -5.27
N MET A 151 -10.18 -0.67 -4.17
CA MET A 151 -9.38 -0.90 -2.98
C MET A 151 -9.67 -2.30 -2.44
N VAL A 152 -8.62 -3.04 -2.05
CA VAL A 152 -8.83 -4.28 -1.31
C VAL A 152 -9.07 -3.94 0.16
N GLY A 153 -10.25 -4.29 0.64
CA GLY A 153 -10.66 -4.12 2.03
C GLY A 153 -10.53 -5.43 2.81
N TYR A 154 -10.03 -5.34 4.02
CA TYR A 154 -9.83 -6.49 4.90
C TYR A 154 -10.81 -6.43 6.08
N ARG A 155 -11.24 -7.59 6.58
CA ARG A 155 -11.92 -7.63 7.87
C ARG A 155 -10.98 -7.12 8.94
N LEU A 156 -11.45 -6.21 9.79
CA LEU A 156 -10.66 -5.60 10.86
C LEU A 156 -10.00 -6.66 11.74
N GLU A 157 -10.73 -7.72 12.07
CA GLU A 157 -10.26 -8.82 12.91
C GLU A 157 -9.04 -9.55 12.32
N ASN A 158 -8.93 -9.55 10.98
CA ASN A 158 -7.80 -10.15 10.26
C ASN A 158 -6.56 -9.25 10.20
N THR A 159 -6.62 -8.05 10.78
CA THR A 159 -5.54 -7.05 10.74
C THR A 159 -5.07 -6.60 12.13
N LEU A 160 -5.62 -7.18 13.19
CA LEU A 160 -5.23 -6.86 14.57
C LEU A 160 -3.93 -7.54 14.95
N THR A 161 -3.25 -6.99 15.97
CA THR A 161 -2.10 -7.58 16.63
C THR A 161 -2.45 -7.98 18.07
N GLU A 162 -1.72 -8.95 18.62
CA GLU A 162 -1.79 -9.27 20.06
C GLU A 162 -0.90 -8.34 20.91
N ASN A 163 -0.06 -7.52 20.27
CA ASN A 163 0.97 -6.72 20.92
C ASN A 163 0.59 -5.24 21.08
N GLY A 164 -0.70 -4.92 21.26
CA GLY A 164 -1.17 -3.55 21.48
C GLY A 164 -2.20 -3.07 20.47
N HIS A 165 -2.27 -1.77 20.29
CA HIS A 165 -3.23 -1.14 19.39
C HIS A 165 -2.71 -1.02 17.95
N VAL A 166 -3.63 -0.86 17.02
CA VAL A 166 -3.34 -0.60 15.60
C VAL A 166 -4.04 0.67 15.12
N ALA A 167 -3.52 1.29 14.08
CA ALA A 167 -4.18 2.37 13.35
C ALA A 167 -4.73 1.82 12.03
N ARG A 168 -6.01 2.10 11.72
CA ARG A 168 -6.67 1.61 10.48
C ARG A 168 -7.65 2.62 9.92
N GLY A 169 -7.71 2.69 8.60
CA GLY A 169 -8.76 3.38 7.87
C GLY A 169 -10.03 2.53 7.81
N VAL A 170 -10.99 2.80 8.68
CA VAL A 170 -12.28 2.09 8.71
C VAL A 170 -13.16 2.59 7.57
N CYS A 171 -13.53 1.68 6.66
CA CYS A 171 -14.27 1.98 5.44
C CYS A 171 -15.77 2.03 5.69
N VAL A 172 -16.43 3.01 5.08
CA VAL A 172 -17.89 3.07 4.94
C VAL A 172 -18.19 2.88 3.46
N THR A 173 -19.07 1.94 3.14
CA THR A 173 -19.49 1.63 1.77
C THR A 173 -20.98 1.78 1.59
N ASP A 174 -21.41 2.04 0.35
CA ASP A 174 -22.82 1.94 -0.04
C ASP A 174 -23.27 0.47 -0.17
N GLU A 175 -24.55 0.28 -0.56
CA GLU A 175 -25.15 -1.05 -0.75
C GLU A 175 -24.50 -1.82 -1.91
N GLU A 176 -23.95 -1.12 -2.89
CA GLU A 176 -23.25 -1.70 -4.03
C GLU A 176 -21.77 -2.01 -3.73
N GLY A 177 -21.28 -1.65 -2.53
CA GLY A 177 -19.91 -1.86 -2.08
C GLY A 177 -18.92 -0.83 -2.64
N HIS A 178 -19.36 0.36 -3.04
CA HIS A 178 -18.49 1.46 -3.35
C HIS A 178 -18.11 2.24 -2.09
N LEU A 179 -16.90 2.70 -2.03
CA LEU A 179 -16.38 3.48 -0.92
C LEU A 179 -17.07 4.85 -0.86
N ILE A 180 -17.65 5.17 0.29
CA ILE A 180 -18.19 6.49 0.59
C ILE A 180 -17.16 7.32 1.35
N LYS A 181 -16.49 6.69 2.32
CA LYS A 181 -15.55 7.38 3.22
C LYS A 181 -14.62 6.38 3.90
N ILE A 182 -13.41 6.86 4.23
CA ILE A 182 -12.48 6.20 5.14
C ILE A 182 -12.35 7.05 6.40
N ASN A 183 -12.63 6.43 7.56
CA ASN A 183 -12.41 7.06 8.87
C ASN A 183 -11.10 6.52 9.46
N GLU A 184 -10.07 7.36 9.50
CA GLU A 184 -8.83 7.01 10.15
C GLU A 184 -9.03 6.88 11.66
N ARG A 185 -8.73 5.70 12.23
CA ARG A 185 -8.75 5.41 13.66
C ARG A 185 -7.35 5.04 14.09
N THR A 186 -6.73 5.90 14.88
CA THR A 186 -5.31 5.78 15.25
C THR A 186 -5.05 4.83 16.41
N HIS A 187 -6.10 4.46 17.14
CA HIS A 187 -6.00 3.56 18.29
C HIS A 187 -7.18 2.58 18.32
N ILE A 188 -6.98 1.41 17.75
CA ILE A 188 -7.95 0.30 17.72
C ILE A 188 -7.32 -0.89 18.43
N GLU A 189 -8.06 -1.54 19.34
CA GLU A 189 -7.62 -2.77 20.01
C GLU A 189 -8.79 -3.68 20.39
N LYS A 190 -8.49 -4.87 20.86
CA LYS A 190 -9.49 -5.76 21.47
C LYS A 190 -9.98 -5.16 22.78
N HIS A 191 -11.29 -5.03 22.94
CA HIS A 191 -11.91 -4.40 24.11
C HIS A 191 -13.27 -5.07 24.40
N ASP A 192 -13.51 -5.43 25.65
CA ASP A 192 -14.80 -5.98 26.14
C ASP A 192 -15.44 -7.06 25.24
N GLY A 193 -14.63 -8.00 24.75
CA GLY A 193 -15.10 -9.12 23.92
C GLY A 193 -15.32 -8.79 22.44
N GLY A 194 -14.98 -7.58 21.99
CA GLY A 194 -15.03 -7.14 20.62
C GLY A 194 -13.80 -6.35 20.21
N THR A 195 -13.97 -5.44 19.28
CA THR A 195 -12.97 -4.50 18.81
C THR A 195 -13.49 -3.08 18.98
N ALA A 196 -12.72 -2.19 19.59
CA ALA A 196 -13.09 -0.80 19.80
C ALA A 196 -11.94 0.15 19.49
N TYR A 197 -12.28 1.42 19.29
CA TYR A 197 -11.31 2.50 19.17
C TYR A 197 -11.51 3.58 20.23
N THR A 198 -10.44 4.30 20.52
CA THR A 198 -10.47 5.50 21.35
C THR A 198 -9.85 6.68 20.60
N GLU A 199 -10.34 7.90 20.88
CA GLU A 199 -9.80 9.15 20.35
C GLU A 199 -9.31 10.08 21.50
N ASP A 200 -9.32 9.59 22.74
CA ASP A 200 -9.02 10.34 23.96
C ASP A 200 -8.11 9.57 24.94
N ASP A 201 -7.16 8.80 24.37
CA ASP A 201 -6.16 8.00 25.12
C ASP A 201 -6.80 6.99 26.11
N GLY A 202 -7.90 6.35 25.69
CA GLY A 202 -8.54 5.27 26.44
C GLY A 202 -9.53 5.72 27.50
N LYS A 203 -9.91 7.00 27.56
CA LYS A 203 -10.93 7.48 28.50
C LYS A 203 -12.34 7.08 28.08
N SER A 204 -12.57 7.01 26.76
CA SER A 204 -13.81 6.48 26.20
C SER A 204 -13.52 5.52 25.04
N TRP A 205 -14.39 4.54 24.88
CA TRP A 205 -14.27 3.52 23.83
C TRP A 205 -15.54 3.45 23.00
N THR A 206 -15.36 3.37 21.70
CA THR A 206 -16.47 3.15 20.75
C THR A 206 -16.28 1.83 20.06
N MET A 207 -17.26 0.94 20.20
CA MET A 207 -17.23 -0.38 19.58
C MET A 207 -17.32 -0.26 18.06
N LEU A 208 -16.50 -1.04 17.36
CA LEU A 208 -16.61 -1.25 15.92
C LEU A 208 -17.44 -2.51 15.65
N PRO A 209 -18.37 -2.47 14.69
CA PRO A 209 -19.14 -3.65 14.32
C PRO A 209 -18.22 -4.81 13.89
N GLU A 210 -18.60 -6.03 14.24
CA GLU A 210 -17.93 -7.24 13.76
C GLU A 210 -17.98 -7.27 12.22
N GLY A 211 -16.85 -7.66 11.60
CA GLY A 211 -16.72 -7.66 10.14
C GLY A 211 -16.53 -6.29 9.53
N SER A 212 -16.26 -5.25 10.32
CA SER A 212 -15.87 -3.93 9.80
C SER A 212 -14.73 -4.06 8.80
N ILE A 213 -14.84 -3.38 7.66
CA ILE A 213 -13.84 -3.41 6.60
C ILE A 213 -12.86 -2.26 6.79
N VAL A 214 -11.58 -2.57 6.66
CA VAL A 214 -10.49 -1.59 6.79
C VAL A 214 -9.58 -1.58 5.56
N SER A 215 -9.04 -0.40 5.27
CA SER A 215 -8.01 -0.23 4.26
C SER A 215 -6.65 -0.64 4.81
N MET A 216 -5.93 -1.46 4.05
CA MET A 216 -4.53 -1.79 4.26
C MET A 216 -3.65 -1.23 3.15
N ASN A 217 -4.11 -0.15 2.50
CA ASN A 217 -3.39 0.59 1.48
C ASN A 217 -3.05 -0.23 0.22
N MET A 218 -3.94 -1.13 -0.17
CA MET A 218 -3.90 -1.81 -1.47
C MET A 218 -4.96 -1.22 -2.38
N TRP A 219 -4.51 -0.46 -3.38
CA TRP A 219 -5.33 0.29 -4.31
C TRP A 219 -5.13 -0.17 -5.74
N GLY A 220 -6.12 0.02 -6.58
CA GLY A 220 -6.00 -0.14 -8.04
C GLY A 220 -6.62 1.03 -8.78
N PHE A 221 -5.89 1.48 -9.78
CA PHE A 221 -6.19 2.69 -10.54
C PHE A 221 -6.01 2.47 -12.04
N SER A 222 -6.72 3.26 -12.83
CA SER A 222 -6.24 3.59 -14.17
C SER A 222 -5.14 4.67 -14.08
N ASN A 223 -4.46 4.96 -15.19
CA ASN A 223 -3.44 6.01 -15.22
C ASN A 223 -4.01 7.43 -15.00
N SER A 224 -5.33 7.61 -14.99
CA SER A 224 -5.99 8.90 -14.72
C SER A 224 -5.60 9.47 -13.34
N ILE A 225 -5.37 8.61 -12.34
CA ILE A 225 -4.94 9.07 -11.01
C ILE A 225 -3.60 9.82 -11.05
N LEU A 226 -2.68 9.45 -11.94
CA LEU A 226 -1.38 10.12 -12.07
C LEU A 226 -1.54 11.58 -12.55
N LYS A 227 -2.50 11.83 -13.44
CA LYS A 227 -2.86 13.17 -13.87
C LYS A 227 -3.46 13.97 -12.72
N GLU A 228 -4.43 13.42 -12.01
CA GLU A 228 -5.06 14.08 -10.86
C GLU A 228 -4.05 14.37 -9.74
N LEU A 229 -3.13 13.44 -9.45
CA LEU A 229 -2.04 13.66 -8.50
C LEU A 229 -1.14 14.82 -8.94
N LYS A 230 -0.77 14.89 -10.22
CA LYS A 230 0.07 15.96 -10.74
C LYS A 230 -0.60 17.33 -10.65
N GLU A 231 -1.88 17.42 -11.06
CA GLU A 231 -2.64 18.67 -11.08
C GLU A 231 -2.88 19.24 -9.67
N ARG A 232 -3.05 18.38 -8.64
CA ARG A 232 -3.33 18.78 -7.27
C ARG A 232 -2.07 19.01 -6.43
N PHE A 233 -0.93 18.51 -6.86
CA PHE A 233 0.30 18.56 -6.07
C PHE A 233 0.78 19.99 -5.80
N THR A 234 0.61 20.92 -6.72
CA THR A 234 0.99 22.33 -6.53
C THR A 234 0.16 23.00 -5.45
N ALA A 235 -1.16 22.79 -5.44
CA ALA A 235 -2.03 23.34 -4.40
C ALA A 235 -1.69 22.78 -3.00
N PHE A 236 -1.36 21.48 -2.95
CA PHE A 236 -0.85 20.87 -1.71
C PHE A 236 0.47 21.53 -1.26
N LEU A 237 1.41 21.75 -2.17
CA LEU A 237 2.71 22.35 -1.84
C LEU A 237 2.56 23.79 -1.31
N ASP A 238 1.68 24.61 -1.89
CA ASP A 238 1.38 25.96 -1.45
C ASP A 238 0.92 25.99 0.02
N ASP A 239 0.02 25.07 0.37
CA ASP A 239 -0.45 24.94 1.76
C ASP A 239 0.63 24.35 2.67
N ALA A 240 1.26 23.24 2.28
CA ALA A 240 2.22 22.52 3.11
C ALA A 240 3.46 23.36 3.42
N ILE A 241 4.01 24.09 2.45
CA ILE A 241 5.18 24.95 2.66
C ILE A 241 4.86 26.08 3.64
N LYS A 242 3.65 26.64 3.57
CA LYS A 242 3.21 27.72 4.44
C LYS A 242 2.87 27.26 5.86
N ASN A 243 2.15 26.15 6.00
CA ASN A 243 1.52 25.76 7.27
C ASN A 243 2.22 24.59 7.97
N ASN A 244 2.90 23.68 7.23
CA ASN A 244 3.56 22.51 7.79
C ASN A 244 4.80 22.10 6.97
N PRO A 245 5.80 22.98 6.80
CA PRO A 245 6.90 22.77 5.87
C PRO A 245 7.74 21.53 6.16
N MET A 246 7.85 21.13 7.43
CA MET A 246 8.70 20.01 7.84
C MET A 246 8.01 18.65 7.80
N LYS A 247 6.67 18.60 7.89
CA LYS A 247 5.93 17.36 8.12
C LYS A 247 4.74 17.16 7.19
N GLY A 248 4.36 18.15 6.36
CA GLY A 248 3.25 18.05 5.43
C GLY A 248 3.42 16.83 4.51
N GLU A 249 2.38 16.04 4.33
CA GLU A 249 2.39 14.84 3.48
C GLU A 249 1.21 14.85 2.52
N TYR A 250 1.50 14.65 1.25
CA TYR A 250 0.54 14.46 0.18
C TYR A 250 0.09 13.00 0.17
N PHE A 251 -1.00 12.70 0.83
CA PHE A 251 -1.49 11.34 0.98
C PHE A 251 -2.33 10.91 -0.24
N LEU A 252 -2.06 9.73 -0.78
CA LEU A 252 -2.84 9.13 -1.85
C LEU A 252 -4.34 8.98 -1.48
N PRO A 253 -4.72 8.46 -0.29
CA PRO A 253 -6.12 8.36 0.11
C PRO A 253 -6.84 9.71 0.17
N PHE A 254 -6.13 10.81 0.47
CA PHE A 254 -6.71 12.15 0.51
C PHE A 254 -7.16 12.58 -0.91
N VAL A 255 -6.31 12.38 -1.91
CA VAL A 255 -6.65 12.70 -3.31
C VAL A 255 -7.83 11.83 -3.80
N VAL A 256 -7.86 10.56 -3.41
CA VAL A 256 -9.00 9.69 -3.72
C VAL A 256 -10.28 10.22 -3.08
N ASP A 257 -10.24 10.65 -1.81
CA ASP A 257 -11.41 11.23 -1.12
C ASP A 257 -11.91 12.51 -1.83
N GLU A 258 -11.01 13.41 -2.24
CA GLU A 258 -11.37 14.59 -3.02
C GLU A 258 -12.10 14.21 -4.32
N LEU A 259 -11.58 13.21 -5.05
CA LEU A 259 -12.20 12.73 -6.30
C LEU A 259 -13.57 12.10 -6.08
N LEU A 260 -13.78 11.41 -4.95
CA LEU A 260 -15.09 10.91 -4.54
C LEU A 260 -16.08 12.06 -4.25
N GLN A 261 -15.64 13.09 -3.50
CA GLN A 261 -16.46 14.27 -3.19
C GLN A 261 -16.83 15.07 -4.44
N GLU A 262 -15.91 15.20 -5.39
CA GLU A 262 -16.10 15.81 -6.69
C GLU A 262 -16.95 14.97 -7.65
N LYS A 263 -17.27 13.72 -7.29
CA LYS A 263 -17.97 12.73 -8.14
C LYS A 263 -17.22 12.42 -9.44
N LYS A 264 -15.90 12.60 -9.45
CA LYS A 264 -15.03 12.26 -10.57
C LYS A 264 -14.59 10.81 -10.56
N ALA A 265 -14.65 10.15 -9.39
CA ALA A 265 -14.29 8.75 -9.25
C ALA A 265 -15.31 7.97 -8.42
N THR A 266 -15.35 6.66 -8.66
CA THR A 266 -15.90 5.65 -7.75
C THR A 266 -14.80 4.69 -7.35
N VAL A 267 -14.86 4.14 -6.13
CA VAL A 267 -13.92 3.14 -5.64
C VAL A 267 -14.69 1.90 -5.22
N LYS A 268 -14.51 0.80 -5.93
CA LYS A 268 -15.06 -0.50 -5.51
C LYS A 268 -14.23 -1.09 -4.38
N VAL A 269 -14.86 -1.44 -3.27
CA VAL A 269 -14.20 -2.14 -2.16
C VAL A 269 -14.31 -3.64 -2.38
N LEU A 270 -13.18 -4.27 -2.70
CA LEU A 270 -13.06 -5.72 -2.88
C LEU A 270 -12.75 -6.34 -1.52
N LYS A 271 -13.70 -7.07 -0.94
CA LYS A 271 -13.58 -7.63 0.41
C LYS A 271 -12.73 -8.89 0.39
N SER A 272 -11.58 -8.87 1.05
CA SER A 272 -10.71 -10.03 1.26
C SER A 272 -10.99 -10.71 2.58
N GLU A 273 -11.04 -12.03 2.57
CA GLU A 273 -11.07 -12.89 3.77
C GLU A 273 -9.65 -13.28 4.22
N ASP A 274 -8.62 -12.90 3.46
CA ASP A 274 -7.23 -13.20 3.79
C ASP A 274 -6.82 -12.54 5.10
N LYS A 275 -5.89 -13.19 5.80
CA LYS A 275 -5.23 -12.60 6.94
C LYS A 275 -4.08 -11.71 6.45
N TRP A 276 -4.08 -10.49 6.93
CA TRP A 276 -3.01 -9.53 6.65
C TRP A 276 -1.94 -9.61 7.74
N TYR A 277 -0.68 -9.41 7.35
CA TYR A 277 0.45 -9.28 8.25
C TYR A 277 1.32 -8.10 7.85
N GLY A 278 1.88 -7.40 8.85
CA GLY A 278 2.84 -6.32 8.63
C GLY A 278 4.01 -6.42 9.58
N VAL A 279 5.18 -6.03 9.11
CA VAL A 279 6.39 -5.90 9.95
C VAL A 279 6.59 -4.42 10.25
N THR A 280 5.83 -3.90 11.22
CA THR A 280 5.96 -2.51 11.66
C THR A 280 7.07 -2.34 12.68
N TYR A 281 7.18 -3.28 13.60
CA TYR A 281 8.20 -3.36 14.65
C TYR A 281 9.03 -4.64 14.50
N LYS A 282 10.25 -4.66 15.06
CA LYS A 282 11.07 -5.88 15.09
C LYS A 282 10.39 -7.04 15.79
N GLU A 283 9.59 -6.73 16.80
CA GLU A 283 8.81 -7.65 17.60
C GLU A 283 7.73 -8.39 16.82
N ASP A 284 7.25 -7.81 15.71
CA ASP A 284 6.27 -8.45 14.82
C ASP A 284 6.89 -9.58 13.99
N LYS A 285 8.19 -9.51 13.71
CA LYS A 285 8.89 -10.42 12.81
C LYS A 285 8.74 -11.91 13.15
N PRO A 286 8.90 -12.36 14.40
CA PRO A 286 8.74 -13.78 14.74
C PRO A 286 7.32 -14.31 14.45
N MET A 287 6.30 -13.49 14.69
CA MET A 287 4.90 -13.84 14.40
C MET A 287 4.68 -13.97 12.90
N VAL A 288 5.20 -13.01 12.10
CA VAL A 288 5.10 -13.03 10.64
C VAL A 288 5.84 -14.25 10.08
N MET A 289 7.06 -14.55 10.55
CA MET A 289 7.83 -15.74 10.14
C MET A 289 7.06 -17.03 10.40
N THR A 290 6.44 -17.15 11.57
CA THR A 290 5.62 -18.32 11.92
C THR A 290 4.39 -18.42 11.01
N ALA A 291 3.72 -17.31 10.77
CA ALA A 291 2.56 -17.28 9.89
C ALA A 291 2.91 -17.69 8.44
N ILE A 292 3.99 -17.15 7.89
CA ILE A 292 4.47 -17.50 6.54
C ILE A 292 4.87 -18.98 6.48
N GLN A 293 5.57 -19.51 7.49
CA GLN A 293 5.91 -20.93 7.51
C GLN A 293 4.66 -21.82 7.52
N ASN A 294 3.65 -21.47 8.32
CA ASN A 294 2.37 -22.18 8.34
C ASN A 294 1.68 -22.17 6.95
N LEU A 295 1.73 -21.05 6.22
CA LEU A 295 1.17 -20.98 4.86
C LEU A 295 1.93 -21.89 3.87
N LYS A 296 3.25 -21.99 4.01
CA LYS A 296 4.07 -22.93 3.25
C LYS A 296 3.73 -24.39 3.61
N ASP A 297 3.59 -24.72 4.88
CA ASP A 297 3.27 -26.05 5.35
C ASP A 297 1.85 -26.49 4.93
N GLN A 298 0.94 -25.55 4.74
CA GLN A 298 -0.39 -25.78 4.17
C GLN A 298 -0.38 -25.91 2.63
N GLY A 299 0.77 -25.73 1.99
CA GLY A 299 0.91 -25.84 0.54
C GLY A 299 0.43 -24.62 -0.26
N LEU A 300 0.14 -23.49 0.41
CA LEU A 300 -0.24 -22.24 -0.27
C LEU A 300 0.95 -21.59 -0.98
N TYR A 301 2.16 -21.79 -0.42
CA TYR A 301 3.42 -21.42 -1.05
C TYR A 301 4.39 -22.62 -1.08
N PRO A 302 5.27 -22.71 -2.10
CA PRO A 302 6.38 -23.64 -2.08
C PRO A 302 7.41 -23.21 -1.00
N GLN A 303 8.27 -24.13 -0.54
CA GLN A 303 9.31 -23.78 0.43
C GLN A 303 10.25 -22.70 -0.15
N LYS A 304 10.59 -22.80 -1.42
CA LYS A 304 11.35 -21.79 -2.17
C LYS A 304 10.46 -21.19 -3.26
N LEU A 305 10.18 -19.90 -3.17
CA LEU A 305 9.24 -19.22 -4.08
C LEU A 305 9.72 -19.19 -5.54
N TRP A 306 11.03 -19.13 -5.75
CA TRP A 306 11.64 -18.82 -7.04
C TRP A 306 12.54 -19.96 -7.57
N GLU A 307 12.33 -21.20 -7.12
CA GLU A 307 12.98 -22.35 -7.79
C GLU A 307 12.33 -22.58 -9.15
N GLU A 308 13.19 -22.76 -10.16
CA GLU A 308 12.77 -23.23 -11.47
C GLU A 308 12.17 -24.64 -11.32
N ALA A 309 10.96 -24.81 -11.82
CA ALA A 309 10.31 -26.12 -11.93
C ALA A 309 11.03 -26.97 -12.99
#